data_58b229bb6016375ea3c09aff758e0493
#
_entry.id   58b229bb6016375ea3c09aff758e0493
#
_cell.length_a   1.000
_cell.length_b   1.000
_cell.length_c   1.000
_cell.angle_alpha   90.00
_cell.angle_beta   90.00
_cell.angle_gamma   90.00
#
_symmetry.space_group_name_H-M   'P 1'
#
loop_
_entity.id
_entity.type
_entity.pdbx_description
1 polymer ?
#
loop_
_entity_poly.entity_id
_entity_poly.type
_entity_poly.pdbx_seq_one_letter_code
_entity_poly.pdbx_strand_id
1 'polypeptide(L)'
;VKGLRLLQFADVVLYDRLAPVELLEHVRDDADAIYVGKVPKKANGNRQEDINALMIERARAGYTVVRLKGGDPFVFGRGGEEALACATARVPFELVPGVSSAIAVPAYAGVPITHRDYNTMFAVFSGHNDPSDQTHLDDYPALAHIGAHGTLVILMGVMFLKDILAQLMAHGLPPATPAMM
;
A
#
# COMPACT_ATOMS: atom_id res chain seq x y z
N VAL A 1 -13.27 8.23 10.37
CA VAL A 1 -14.40 9.20 10.38
C VAL A 1 -14.45 10.02 9.09
N LYS A 2 -13.34 10.69 8.66
CA LYS A 2 -13.35 11.52 7.43
C LYS A 2 -13.58 10.66 6.17
N GLY A 3 -12.83 9.57 6.01
CA GLY A 3 -12.97 8.68 4.86
C GLY A 3 -14.40 8.14 4.69
N LEU A 4 -15.04 7.73 5.79
CA LEU A 4 -16.43 7.26 5.76
C LEU A 4 -17.40 8.35 5.27
N ARG A 5 -17.23 9.60 5.74
CA ARG A 5 -18.07 10.71 5.27
C ARG A 5 -17.91 10.95 3.77
N LEU A 6 -16.66 10.95 3.28
CA LEU A 6 -16.41 11.13 1.85
C LEU A 6 -17.02 10.01 1.02
N LEU A 7 -16.96 8.76 1.51
CA LEU A 7 -17.57 7.61 0.87
C LEU A 7 -19.10 7.76 0.76
N GLN A 8 -19.73 8.29 1.81
CA GLN A 8 -21.18 8.57 1.85
C GLN A 8 -21.62 9.72 0.93
N PHE A 9 -20.69 10.61 0.53
CA PHE A 9 -20.97 11.73 -0.38
C PHE A 9 -20.50 11.49 -1.82
N ALA A 10 -19.77 10.39 -2.06
CA ALA A 10 -19.25 10.08 -3.37
C ALA A 10 -20.37 9.86 -4.40
N ASP A 11 -20.14 10.35 -5.63
CA ASP A 11 -20.96 10.00 -6.80
C ASP A 11 -20.35 8.79 -7.52
N VAL A 12 -19.01 8.63 -7.43
CA VAL A 12 -18.28 7.52 -8.03
C VAL A 12 -17.27 6.99 -7.02
N VAL A 13 -17.26 5.68 -6.79
CA VAL A 13 -16.28 4.98 -5.93
C VAL A 13 -15.49 4.00 -6.78
N LEU A 14 -14.18 4.23 -6.92
CA LEU A 14 -13.26 3.29 -7.55
C LEU A 14 -12.57 2.46 -6.49
N TYR A 15 -12.71 1.14 -6.53
CA TYR A 15 -12.15 0.25 -5.51
C TYR A 15 -11.46 -0.97 -6.12
N ASP A 16 -10.54 -1.57 -5.39
CA ASP A 16 -9.82 -2.77 -5.79
C ASP A 16 -9.99 -3.91 -4.77
N ARG A 17 -9.34 -5.04 -5.02
CA ARG A 17 -9.44 -6.26 -4.21
C ARG A 17 -9.00 -6.08 -2.75
N LEU A 18 -8.16 -5.10 -2.46
CA LEU A 18 -7.64 -4.87 -1.10
C LEU A 18 -8.51 -3.91 -0.29
N ALA A 19 -9.47 -3.25 -0.92
CA ALA A 19 -10.44 -2.44 -0.21
C ALA A 19 -11.46 -3.36 0.49
N PRO A 20 -11.78 -3.14 1.79
CA PRO A 20 -12.82 -3.90 2.47
C PRO A 20 -14.17 -3.69 1.80
N VAL A 21 -14.79 -4.78 1.35
CA VAL A 21 -16.08 -4.72 0.62
C VAL A 21 -17.22 -4.22 1.51
N GLU A 22 -17.10 -4.42 2.81
CA GLU A 22 -18.07 -3.95 3.81
C GLU A 22 -18.20 -2.42 3.81
N LEU A 23 -17.15 -1.71 3.38
CA LEU A 23 -17.20 -0.25 3.26
C LEU A 23 -18.10 0.20 2.11
N LEU A 24 -18.36 -0.65 1.12
CA LEU A 24 -19.27 -0.34 0.01
C LEU A 24 -20.76 -0.27 0.47
N GLU A 25 -21.09 -0.86 1.60
CA GLU A 25 -22.43 -0.74 2.23
C GLU A 25 -22.74 0.71 2.68
N HIS A 26 -21.69 1.56 2.78
CA HIS A 26 -21.83 2.97 3.13
C HIS A 26 -21.89 3.91 1.92
N VAL A 27 -21.75 3.37 0.72
CA VAL A 27 -21.89 4.11 -0.53
C VAL A 27 -23.37 4.33 -0.81
N ARG A 28 -23.75 5.48 -1.33
CA ARG A 28 -25.13 5.77 -1.72
C ARG A 28 -25.61 4.80 -2.81
N ASP A 29 -26.89 4.46 -2.78
CA ASP A 29 -27.52 3.55 -3.76
C ASP A 29 -27.46 4.07 -5.19
N ASP A 30 -27.41 5.40 -5.37
CA ASP A 30 -27.35 6.09 -6.66
C ASP A 30 -25.91 6.38 -7.13
N ALA A 31 -24.90 6.02 -6.37
CA ALA A 31 -23.50 6.20 -6.74
C ALA A 31 -22.95 5.02 -7.55
N ASP A 32 -22.06 5.31 -8.49
CA ASP A 32 -21.35 4.31 -9.29
C ASP A 32 -20.21 3.66 -8.48
N ALA A 33 -20.34 2.40 -8.07
CA ALA A 33 -19.24 1.62 -7.46
C ALA A 33 -18.53 0.78 -8.54
N ILE A 34 -17.32 1.18 -8.93
CA ILE A 34 -16.56 0.61 -10.05
C ILE A 34 -15.35 -0.18 -9.53
N TYR A 35 -15.31 -1.47 -9.82
CA TYR A 35 -14.14 -2.30 -9.53
C TYR A 35 -13.02 -2.06 -10.55
N VAL A 36 -11.87 -1.60 -10.06
CA VAL A 36 -10.68 -1.29 -10.88
C VAL A 36 -9.50 -2.23 -10.64
N GLY A 37 -9.68 -3.27 -9.84
CA GLY A 37 -8.66 -4.27 -9.59
C GLY A 37 -8.37 -5.17 -10.79
N LYS A 38 -7.28 -5.94 -10.72
CA LYS A 38 -6.94 -6.92 -11.77
C LYS A 38 -8.01 -8.02 -11.85
N VAL A 39 -8.56 -8.23 -13.03
CA VAL A 39 -9.47 -9.34 -13.31
C VAL A 39 -8.64 -10.53 -13.85
N PRO A 40 -8.68 -11.72 -13.21
CA PRO A 40 -7.78 -12.85 -13.51
C PRO A 40 -7.82 -13.37 -14.95
N LYS A 41 -8.83 -13.03 -15.74
CA LYS A 41 -9.03 -13.53 -17.12
C LYS A 41 -8.77 -12.50 -18.22
N LYS A 42 -8.47 -11.24 -17.90
CA LYS A 42 -8.06 -10.25 -18.90
C LYS A 42 -6.53 -10.17 -18.89
N ALA A 43 -5.90 -10.50 -20.01
CA ALA A 43 -4.45 -10.44 -20.20
C ALA A 43 -3.87 -9.02 -19.94
N ASN A 44 -4.71 -7.99 -19.99
CA ASN A 44 -4.42 -6.60 -19.61
C ASN A 44 -5.45 -6.21 -18.54
N GLY A 45 -5.22 -6.56 -17.26
CA GLY A 45 -5.96 -5.95 -16.17
C GLY A 45 -5.81 -4.42 -16.22
N ASN A 46 -6.72 -3.68 -15.60
CA ASN A 46 -6.65 -2.21 -15.59
C ASN A 46 -5.24 -1.77 -15.19
N ARG A 47 -4.52 -1.12 -16.12
CA ARG A 47 -3.24 -0.52 -15.82
C ARG A 47 -3.45 0.71 -14.95
N GLN A 48 -2.43 1.16 -14.25
CA GLN A 48 -2.54 2.34 -13.40
C GLN A 48 -2.96 3.58 -14.21
N GLU A 49 -2.49 3.67 -15.44
CA GLU A 49 -2.87 4.75 -16.36
C GLU A 49 -4.37 4.77 -16.65
N ASP A 50 -4.98 3.58 -16.80
CA ASP A 50 -6.43 3.46 -17.06
C ASP A 50 -7.25 3.90 -15.84
N ILE A 51 -6.78 3.55 -14.63
CA ILE A 51 -7.41 3.99 -13.37
C ILE A 51 -7.29 5.50 -13.22
N ASN A 52 -6.11 6.06 -13.47
CA ASN A 52 -5.87 7.50 -13.40
C ASN A 52 -6.75 8.25 -14.40
N ALA A 53 -6.85 7.75 -15.65
CA ALA A 53 -7.67 8.35 -16.68
C ALA A 53 -9.16 8.35 -16.29
N LEU A 54 -9.66 7.24 -15.76
CA LEU A 54 -11.04 7.11 -15.30
C LEU A 54 -11.36 8.07 -14.15
N MET A 55 -10.47 8.19 -13.15
CA MET A 55 -10.64 9.16 -12.05
C MET A 55 -10.75 10.59 -12.58
N ILE A 56 -9.84 10.98 -13.47
CA ILE A 56 -9.78 12.32 -14.05
C ILE A 56 -11.01 12.60 -14.91
N GLU A 57 -11.43 11.64 -15.75
CA GLU A 57 -12.62 11.75 -16.58
C GLU A 57 -13.87 12.02 -15.74
N ARG A 58 -14.10 11.21 -14.72
CA ARG A 58 -15.27 11.33 -13.84
C ARG A 58 -15.25 12.65 -13.04
N ALA A 59 -14.09 13.04 -12.51
CA ALA A 59 -13.95 14.30 -11.80
C ALA A 59 -14.20 15.53 -12.71
N ARG A 60 -13.73 15.51 -13.96
CA ARG A 60 -13.99 16.57 -14.95
C ARG A 60 -15.46 16.63 -15.40
N ALA A 61 -16.17 15.52 -15.32
CA ALA A 61 -17.60 15.49 -15.55
C ALA A 61 -18.42 16.08 -14.39
N GLY A 62 -17.75 16.53 -13.31
CA GLY A 62 -18.38 17.19 -12.17
C GLY A 62 -18.72 16.23 -11.01
N TYR A 63 -18.33 14.97 -11.10
CA TYR A 63 -18.60 13.99 -10.04
C TYR A 63 -17.59 14.08 -8.89
N THR A 64 -18.07 13.84 -7.66
CA THR A 64 -17.23 13.58 -6.50
C THR A 64 -16.72 12.14 -6.57
N VAL A 65 -15.43 11.97 -6.87
CA VAL A 65 -14.82 10.67 -7.05
C VAL A 65 -14.05 10.27 -5.80
N VAL A 66 -14.33 9.09 -5.25
CA VAL A 66 -13.55 8.48 -4.16
C VAL A 66 -12.78 7.28 -4.70
N ARG A 67 -11.46 7.30 -4.55
CA ARG A 67 -10.60 6.14 -4.75
C ARG A 67 -10.43 5.42 -3.41
N LEU A 68 -11.21 4.35 -3.21
CA LEU A 68 -11.16 3.54 -2.00
C LEU A 68 -10.01 2.54 -2.08
N LYS A 69 -9.13 2.55 -1.07
CA LYS A 69 -7.91 1.73 -1.00
C LYS A 69 -7.81 1.01 0.35
N GLY A 70 -7.16 -0.14 0.37
CA GLY A 70 -6.76 -0.79 1.61
C GLY A 70 -5.51 -0.13 2.21
N GLY A 71 -5.43 -0.05 3.54
CA GLY A 71 -4.28 0.53 4.23
C GLY A 71 -4.15 2.05 4.07
N ASP A 72 -2.92 2.54 3.99
CA ASP A 72 -2.62 3.94 3.70
C ASP A 72 -2.33 4.12 2.21
N PRO A 73 -2.95 5.10 1.54
CA PRO A 73 -2.79 5.29 0.10
C PRO A 73 -1.35 5.58 -0.34
N PHE A 74 -0.52 6.18 0.53
CA PHE A 74 0.85 6.56 0.22
C PHE A 74 1.90 5.53 0.67
N VAL A 75 1.48 4.46 1.36
CA VAL A 75 2.39 3.37 1.75
C VAL A 75 2.18 2.17 0.83
N PHE A 76 3.02 2.04 -0.19
CA PHE A 76 2.97 1.01 -1.25
C PHE A 76 1.60 0.85 -1.94
N GLY A 77 0.77 1.89 -1.86
CA GLY A 77 -0.58 1.91 -2.41
C GLY A 77 -0.70 2.63 -3.76
N ARG A 78 0.40 3.09 -4.36
CA ARG A 78 0.44 3.87 -5.61
C ARG A 78 -0.37 5.18 -5.57
N GLY A 79 -0.78 5.63 -4.37
CA GLY A 79 -1.53 6.89 -4.21
C GLY A 79 -0.75 8.12 -4.68
N GLY A 80 0.60 8.08 -4.61
CA GLY A 80 1.46 9.14 -5.15
C GLY A 80 1.31 9.30 -6.66
N GLU A 81 1.21 8.19 -7.41
CA GLU A 81 0.99 8.21 -8.86
C GLU A 81 -0.41 8.75 -9.20
N GLU A 82 -1.43 8.35 -8.43
CA GLU A 82 -2.81 8.83 -8.57
C GLU A 82 -2.90 10.34 -8.27
N ALA A 83 -2.25 10.81 -7.20
CA ALA A 83 -2.19 12.22 -6.83
C ALA A 83 -1.46 13.08 -7.88
N LEU A 84 -0.32 12.58 -8.39
CA LEU A 84 0.43 13.25 -9.46
C LEU A 84 -0.39 13.39 -10.75
N ALA A 85 -1.14 12.33 -11.12
CA ALA A 85 -2.03 12.36 -12.27
C ALA A 85 -3.13 13.43 -12.11
N CYS A 86 -3.77 13.50 -10.93
CA CYS A 86 -4.76 14.53 -10.63
C CYS A 86 -4.16 15.95 -10.68
N ALA A 87 -2.99 16.16 -10.07
CA ALA A 87 -2.30 17.45 -10.09
C ALA A 87 -1.95 17.89 -11.51
N THR A 88 -1.40 16.98 -12.32
CA THR A 88 -1.07 17.23 -13.73
C THR A 88 -2.29 17.59 -14.55
N ALA A 89 -3.42 16.92 -14.28
CA ALA A 89 -4.70 17.19 -14.93
C ALA A 89 -5.42 18.43 -14.37
N ARG A 90 -4.87 19.09 -13.34
CA ARG A 90 -5.48 20.22 -12.59
C ARG A 90 -6.84 19.85 -11.98
N VAL A 91 -7.01 18.61 -11.56
CA VAL A 91 -8.17 18.15 -10.81
C VAL A 91 -7.88 18.33 -9.31
N PRO A 92 -8.70 19.09 -8.58
CA PRO A 92 -8.54 19.19 -7.13
C PRO A 92 -8.72 17.82 -6.46
N PHE A 93 -7.86 17.52 -5.48
CA PHE A 93 -7.96 16.28 -4.73
C PHE A 93 -7.53 16.50 -3.28
N GLU A 94 -7.95 15.60 -2.42
CA GLU A 94 -7.43 15.46 -1.07
C GLU A 94 -7.10 14.01 -0.77
N LEU A 95 -6.13 13.82 0.13
CA LEU A 95 -5.76 12.51 0.65
C LEU A 95 -6.32 12.32 2.05
N VAL A 96 -6.89 11.16 2.29
CA VAL A 96 -7.28 10.71 3.64
C VAL A 96 -6.31 9.62 4.07
N PRO A 97 -5.47 9.87 5.09
CA PRO A 97 -4.56 8.85 5.61
C PRO A 97 -5.33 7.63 6.14
N GLY A 98 -4.71 6.47 6.02
CA GLY A 98 -5.20 5.22 6.56
C GLY A 98 -4.17 4.53 7.45
N VAL A 99 -4.53 3.38 8.00
CA VAL A 99 -3.60 2.57 8.80
C VAL A 99 -2.97 1.51 7.91
N SER A 100 -1.67 1.66 7.62
CA SER A 100 -0.92 0.68 6.85
C SER A 100 -0.88 -0.68 7.55
N SER A 101 -0.95 -1.77 6.76
CA SER A 101 -0.74 -3.14 7.26
C SER A 101 0.61 -3.32 7.94
N ALA A 102 1.61 -2.53 7.57
CA ALA A 102 2.92 -2.50 8.24
C ALA A 102 2.82 -2.20 9.74
N ILE A 103 1.79 -1.46 10.15
CA ILE A 103 1.51 -1.10 11.55
C ILE A 103 0.38 -1.96 12.12
N ALA A 104 -0.71 -2.14 11.35
CA ALA A 104 -1.90 -2.81 11.85
C ALA A 104 -1.68 -4.31 12.11
N VAL A 105 -1.01 -5.02 11.21
CA VAL A 105 -0.82 -6.48 11.33
C VAL A 105 0.01 -6.85 12.56
N PRO A 106 1.19 -6.25 12.81
CA PRO A 106 1.94 -6.50 14.04
C PRO A 106 1.14 -6.15 15.30
N ALA A 107 0.40 -5.03 15.29
CA ALA A 107 -0.41 -4.62 16.43
C ALA A 107 -1.50 -5.64 16.77
N TYR A 108 -2.23 -6.16 15.77
CA TYR A 108 -3.22 -7.22 15.97
C TYR A 108 -2.60 -8.54 16.42
N ALA A 109 -1.35 -8.81 16.06
CA ALA A 109 -0.60 -9.96 16.52
C ALA A 109 0.02 -9.78 17.93
N GLY A 110 -0.15 -8.61 18.55
CA GLY A 110 0.41 -8.29 19.85
C GLY A 110 1.92 -8.01 19.83
N VAL A 111 2.49 -7.70 18.65
CA VAL A 111 3.91 -7.42 18.49
C VAL A 111 4.11 -5.92 18.23
N PRO A 112 4.70 -5.18 19.18
CA PRO A 112 5.00 -3.78 18.97
C PRO A 112 6.16 -3.61 17.99
N ILE A 113 6.02 -2.71 17.02
CA ILE A 113 7.08 -2.39 16.06
C ILE A 113 8.24 -1.66 16.74
N THR A 114 7.94 -0.83 17.74
CA THR A 114 8.93 -0.12 18.53
C THR A 114 8.68 -0.40 20.01
N HIS A 115 9.77 -0.47 20.80
CA HIS A 115 9.69 -0.63 22.24
C HIS A 115 10.83 0.14 22.89
N ARG A 116 10.53 0.90 23.94
CA ARG A 116 11.51 1.80 24.60
C ARG A 116 12.82 1.11 24.97
N ASP A 117 12.73 -0.14 25.46
CA ASP A 117 13.89 -0.88 25.98
C ASP A 117 14.61 -1.71 24.92
N TYR A 118 14.02 -1.88 23.72
CA TYR A 118 14.59 -2.78 22.71
C TYR A 118 14.97 -2.06 21.41
N ASN A 119 14.15 -1.12 20.94
CA ASN A 119 14.44 -0.45 19.68
C ASN A 119 13.78 0.92 19.57
N THR A 120 14.49 1.83 18.92
CA THR A 120 14.02 3.21 18.68
C THR A 120 13.80 3.51 17.20
N MET A 121 14.02 2.50 16.32
CA MET A 121 13.87 2.67 14.87
C MET A 121 13.21 1.46 14.25
N PHE A 122 12.52 1.69 13.15
CA PHE A 122 12.03 0.64 12.28
C PHE A 122 12.06 1.11 10.82
N ALA A 123 12.12 0.15 9.90
CA ALA A 123 11.97 0.39 8.48
C ALA A 123 10.92 -0.54 7.89
N VAL A 124 10.25 -0.04 6.85
CA VAL A 124 9.30 -0.82 6.05
C VAL A 124 9.79 -0.81 4.62
N PHE A 125 9.95 -1.98 4.01
CA PHE A 125 10.29 -2.08 2.61
C PHE A 125 9.41 -3.08 1.86
N SER A 126 9.40 -2.95 0.54
CA SER A 126 8.65 -3.85 -0.34
C SER A 126 9.55 -4.99 -0.79
N GLY A 127 9.22 -6.23 -0.41
CA GLY A 127 9.86 -7.43 -0.92
C GLY A 127 9.24 -7.95 -2.23
N HIS A 128 8.65 -7.06 -3.03
CA HIS A 128 7.98 -7.45 -4.28
C HIS A 128 8.97 -7.77 -5.41
N ASN A 129 10.16 -7.22 -5.35
CA ASN A 129 11.18 -7.36 -6.39
C ASN A 129 12.08 -8.57 -6.11
N ASP A 130 12.57 -9.18 -7.18
CA ASP A 130 13.61 -10.21 -7.10
C ASP A 130 14.91 -9.58 -6.55
N PRO A 131 15.45 -10.05 -5.43
CA PRO A 131 16.69 -9.51 -4.86
C PRO A 131 17.93 -9.66 -5.75
N SER A 132 17.89 -10.52 -6.77
CA SER A 132 18.96 -10.68 -7.74
C SER A 132 18.93 -9.63 -8.87
N ASP A 133 17.81 -8.91 -9.01
CA ASP A 133 17.65 -7.86 -10.01
C ASP A 133 18.29 -6.56 -9.55
N GLN A 134 19.47 -6.27 -10.09
CA GLN A 134 20.25 -5.07 -9.76
C GLN A 134 19.64 -3.75 -10.29
N THR A 135 18.53 -3.79 -10.99
CA THR A 135 17.83 -2.57 -11.43
C THR A 135 17.04 -1.92 -10.30
N HIS A 136 16.85 -2.63 -9.18
CA HIS A 136 16.16 -2.15 -7.99
C HIS A 136 17.14 -1.57 -6.96
N LEU A 137 16.69 -0.52 -6.26
CA LEU A 137 17.50 0.26 -5.31
C LEU A 137 17.42 -0.28 -3.88
N ASP A 138 17.24 -1.58 -3.68
CA ASP A 138 17.18 -2.17 -2.35
C ASP A 138 18.58 -2.15 -1.71
N ASP A 139 18.74 -1.35 -0.64
CA ASP A 139 19.98 -1.25 0.13
C ASP A 139 20.02 -2.35 1.21
N TYR A 140 20.35 -3.57 0.82
CA TYR A 140 20.43 -4.70 1.75
C TYR A 140 21.42 -4.51 2.92
N PRO A 141 22.60 -3.88 2.77
CA PRO A 141 23.44 -3.50 3.89
C PRO A 141 22.71 -2.63 4.92
N ALA A 142 22.03 -1.58 4.49
CA ALA A 142 21.28 -0.70 5.40
C ALA A 142 20.08 -1.43 6.01
N LEU A 143 19.34 -2.23 5.25
CA LEU A 143 18.22 -3.03 5.74
C LEU A 143 18.67 -4.06 6.78
N ALA A 144 19.78 -4.76 6.55
CA ALA A 144 20.35 -5.71 7.50
C ALA A 144 20.79 -5.03 8.81
N HIS A 145 21.41 -3.85 8.72
CA HIS A 145 21.77 -3.05 9.88
C HIS A 145 20.53 -2.65 10.69
N ILE A 146 19.48 -2.15 10.02
CA ILE A 146 18.22 -1.82 10.70
C ILE A 146 17.58 -3.05 11.34
N GLY A 147 17.56 -4.19 10.64
CA GLY A 147 17.01 -5.43 11.17
C GLY A 147 17.76 -5.98 12.39
N ALA A 148 19.07 -5.73 12.49
CA ALA A 148 19.90 -6.14 13.62
C ALA A 148 19.73 -5.24 14.86
N HIS A 149 19.35 -3.99 14.71
CA HIS A 149 19.28 -2.98 15.77
C HIS A 149 17.90 -2.34 15.96
N GLY A 150 16.93 -2.72 15.14
CA GLY A 150 15.58 -2.18 15.15
C GLY A 150 14.56 -3.22 14.69
N THR A 151 13.50 -2.77 14.05
CA THR A 151 12.51 -3.65 13.45
C THR A 151 12.46 -3.46 11.94
N LEU A 152 12.55 -4.56 11.21
CA LEU A 152 12.37 -4.56 9.76
C LEU A 152 11.02 -5.16 9.41
N VAL A 153 10.18 -4.42 8.70
CA VAL A 153 8.87 -4.87 8.23
C VAL A 153 8.94 -5.08 6.73
N ILE A 154 8.68 -6.31 6.29
CA ILE A 154 8.72 -6.69 4.88
C ILE A 154 7.29 -6.86 4.37
N LEU A 155 6.84 -5.98 3.48
CA LEU A 155 5.55 -6.11 2.81
C LEU A 155 5.74 -6.79 1.45
N MET A 156 4.73 -7.57 1.02
CA MET A 156 4.69 -8.25 -0.29
C MET A 156 5.86 -9.21 -0.56
N GLY A 157 6.62 -9.61 0.47
CA GLY A 157 7.86 -10.36 0.32
C GLY A 157 7.72 -11.88 0.26
N VAL A 158 6.52 -12.45 0.32
CA VAL A 158 6.33 -13.92 0.45
C VAL A 158 6.96 -14.70 -0.71
N MET A 159 6.88 -14.18 -1.94
CA MET A 159 7.42 -14.84 -3.12
C MET A 159 8.94 -14.97 -3.08
N PHE A 160 9.63 -13.93 -2.63
CA PHE A 160 11.09 -13.85 -2.58
C PHE A 160 11.65 -13.94 -1.16
N LEU A 161 10.85 -14.41 -0.19
CA LEU A 161 11.24 -14.38 1.24
C LEU A 161 12.58 -15.07 1.49
N LYS A 162 12.80 -16.22 0.88
CA LYS A 162 14.05 -16.98 1.04
C LYS A 162 15.26 -16.18 0.55
N ASP A 163 15.14 -15.55 -0.61
CA ASP A 163 16.23 -14.79 -1.23
C ASP A 163 16.47 -13.48 -0.50
N ILE A 164 15.40 -12.80 -0.06
CA ILE A 164 15.48 -11.61 0.80
C ILE A 164 16.24 -11.94 2.11
N LEU A 165 15.88 -13.03 2.78
CA LEU A 165 16.55 -13.44 4.02
C LEU A 165 18.01 -13.80 3.76
N ALA A 166 18.33 -14.47 2.65
CA ALA A 166 19.70 -14.78 2.27
C ALA A 166 20.53 -13.50 2.07
N GLN A 167 19.98 -12.50 1.37
CA GLN A 167 20.63 -11.20 1.19
C GLN A 167 20.81 -10.46 2.51
N LEU A 168 19.81 -10.39 3.36
CA LEU A 168 19.91 -9.75 4.67
C LEU A 168 21.02 -10.40 5.52
N MET A 169 21.06 -11.74 5.58
CA MET A 169 22.09 -12.48 6.32
C MET A 169 23.49 -12.30 5.72
N ALA A 170 23.61 -12.29 4.38
CA ALA A 170 24.88 -12.03 3.71
C ALA A 170 25.44 -10.63 4.02
N HIS A 171 24.57 -9.68 4.35
CA HIS A 171 24.94 -8.31 4.73
C HIS A 171 24.93 -8.06 6.25
N GLY A 172 24.91 -9.12 7.06
CA GLY A 172 25.18 -9.02 8.50
C GLY A 172 23.95 -9.12 9.41
N LEU A 173 22.76 -9.41 8.90
CA LEU A 173 21.64 -9.73 9.78
C LEU A 173 21.92 -11.05 10.51
N PRO A 174 21.92 -11.09 11.87
CA PRO A 174 22.17 -12.33 12.60
C PRO A 174 21.14 -13.42 12.27
N PRO A 175 21.55 -14.67 12.02
CA PRO A 175 20.61 -15.77 11.73
C PRO A 175 19.62 -16.05 12.87
N ALA A 176 19.95 -15.68 14.11
CA ALA A 176 19.11 -15.83 15.28
C ALA A 176 18.15 -14.63 15.51
N THR A 177 18.07 -13.67 14.56
CA THR A 177 17.14 -12.55 14.67
C THR A 177 15.71 -13.07 14.76
N PRO A 178 14.92 -12.71 15.81
CA PRO A 178 13.54 -13.12 15.93
C PRO A 178 12.71 -12.62 14.74
N ALA A 179 11.87 -13.48 14.19
CA ALA A 179 11.00 -13.14 13.07
C ALA A 179 9.57 -13.67 13.29
N MET A 180 8.60 -12.98 12.72
CA MET A 180 7.20 -13.38 12.70
C MET A 180 6.64 -13.21 11.28
N MET A 181 5.81 -14.15 10.85
CA MET A 181 5.08 -14.10 9.58
C MET A 181 3.61 -14.46 9.80
#